data_edcf781b36b460174913553df8b5b903
#
_entry.id   edcf781b36b460174913553df8b5b903
#
_cell.length_a   1.000
_cell.length_b   1.000
_cell.length_c   1.000
_cell.angle_alpha   90.00
_cell.angle_beta   90.00
_cell.angle_gamma   90.00
#
_symmetry.space_group_name_H-M   'P 1'
#
loop_
_entity.id
_entity.type
_entity.pdbx_description
1 polymer ?
#
loop_
_entity_poly.entity_id
_entity_poly.type
_entity_poly.pdbx_seq_one_letter_code
_entity_poly.pdbx_strand_id
1 'polypeptide(L)'
;MKISIASGKGGTGKTLVATSIAASLAPTGRVAIADCDVEEPNSYLFFPDRVLLERKECHVAVPVIEEEKCTHCGRCAEVCAYHALAVLPQTVLLFPELCHGCGACSIICPEKAISESSRSIGEIFLARSPGVELVWGELALGEARTTPLIKAVKERAEGDTV
;
A
#
# COMPACT_ATOMS: atom_id res chain seq x y z
N MET A 1 17.99 -15.93 2.37
CA MET A 1 18.80 -14.69 2.60
C MET A 1 18.03 -13.51 2.07
N LYS A 2 17.92 -12.38 2.79
CA LYS A 2 17.28 -11.14 2.31
C LYS A 2 18.35 -10.09 2.02
N ILE A 3 18.25 -9.44 0.86
CA ILE A 3 19.15 -8.36 0.42
C ILE A 3 18.30 -7.14 0.14
N SER A 4 18.62 -6.01 0.76
CA SER A 4 17.96 -4.73 0.51
C SER A 4 18.85 -3.81 -0.31
N ILE A 5 18.32 -3.27 -1.41
CA ILE A 5 19.02 -2.33 -2.28
C ILE A 5 18.33 -0.98 -2.15
N ALA A 6 19.01 -0.05 -1.49
CA ALA A 6 18.50 1.28 -1.21
C ALA A 6 19.46 2.36 -1.67
N SER A 7 18.95 3.56 -1.96
CA SER A 7 19.76 4.74 -2.25
C SER A 7 19.03 6.01 -1.83
N GLY A 8 19.80 7.06 -1.56
CA GLY A 8 19.27 8.38 -1.18
C GLY A 8 18.77 9.23 -2.34
N LYS A 9 18.90 8.80 -3.61
CA LYS A 9 18.46 9.54 -4.80
C LYS A 9 17.86 8.63 -5.85
N GLY A 10 16.94 9.17 -6.67
CA GLY A 10 16.49 8.54 -7.91
C GLY A 10 17.64 8.38 -8.93
N GLY A 11 17.50 7.48 -9.89
CA GLY A 11 18.46 7.31 -11.00
C GLY A 11 19.82 6.71 -10.64
N THR A 12 20.01 6.20 -9.42
CA THR A 12 21.30 5.62 -8.96
C THR A 12 21.54 4.17 -9.39
N GLY A 13 20.58 3.57 -10.11
CA GLY A 13 20.68 2.21 -10.61
C GLY A 13 20.19 1.12 -9.65
N LYS A 14 19.39 1.45 -8.63
CA LYS A 14 18.80 0.45 -7.70
C LYS A 14 18.17 -0.74 -8.43
N THR A 15 17.25 -0.45 -9.35
CA THR A 15 16.53 -1.48 -10.11
C THR A 15 17.48 -2.33 -10.93
N LEU A 16 18.46 -1.71 -11.61
CA LEU A 16 19.46 -2.44 -12.40
C LEU A 16 20.27 -3.39 -11.53
N VAL A 17 20.74 -2.94 -10.36
CA VAL A 17 21.50 -3.79 -9.43
C VAL A 17 20.63 -4.93 -8.89
N ALA A 18 19.38 -4.64 -8.49
CA ALA A 18 18.44 -5.64 -7.96
C ALA A 18 18.17 -6.73 -9.00
N THR A 19 17.80 -6.34 -10.20
CA THR A 19 17.46 -7.27 -11.28
C THR A 19 18.68 -8.07 -11.78
N SER A 20 19.86 -7.45 -11.80
CA SER A 20 21.12 -8.14 -12.17
C SER A 20 21.49 -9.20 -11.13
N ILE A 21 21.37 -8.90 -9.83
CA ILE A 21 21.63 -9.88 -8.77
C ILE A 21 20.62 -11.03 -8.89
N ALA A 22 19.34 -10.74 -9.06
CA ALA A 22 18.30 -11.76 -9.18
C ALA A 22 18.55 -12.66 -10.42
N ALA A 23 18.84 -12.08 -11.56
CA ALA A 23 19.15 -12.84 -12.79
C ALA A 23 20.39 -13.72 -12.62
N SER A 24 21.42 -13.24 -11.91
CA SER A 24 22.64 -14.02 -11.65
C SER A 24 22.39 -15.20 -10.68
N LEU A 25 21.46 -15.05 -9.75
CA LEU A 25 21.13 -16.09 -8.77
C LEU A 25 20.07 -17.07 -9.27
N ALA A 26 19.25 -16.69 -10.24
CA ALA A 26 18.15 -17.51 -10.78
C ALA A 26 18.58 -18.95 -11.19
N PRO A 27 19.77 -19.18 -11.79
CA PRO A 27 20.23 -20.52 -12.12
C PRO A 27 20.56 -21.40 -10.91
N THR A 28 20.82 -20.79 -9.74
CA THR A 28 21.23 -21.49 -8.51
C THR A 28 20.07 -21.82 -7.57
N GLY A 29 18.89 -21.24 -7.80
CA GLY A 29 17.73 -21.46 -6.95
C GLY A 29 16.62 -20.45 -7.22
N ARG A 30 15.57 -20.51 -6.38
CA ARG A 30 14.48 -19.53 -6.46
C ARG A 30 14.90 -18.19 -5.87
N VAL A 31 14.64 -17.13 -6.60
CA VAL A 31 14.85 -15.75 -6.19
C VAL A 31 13.54 -14.98 -6.27
N ALA A 32 13.21 -14.22 -5.23
CA ALA A 32 12.08 -13.29 -5.26
C ALA A 32 12.58 -11.85 -5.28
N ILE A 33 12.00 -11.01 -6.14
CA ILE A 33 12.16 -9.57 -6.15
C ILE A 33 10.89 -8.94 -5.58
N ALA A 34 11.03 -8.14 -4.53
CA ALA A 34 9.98 -7.25 -4.02
C ALA A 34 10.29 -5.82 -4.46
N ASP A 35 9.61 -5.33 -5.48
CA ASP A 35 9.76 -3.94 -5.92
C ASP A 35 8.89 -3.04 -5.06
N CYS A 36 9.55 -2.29 -4.18
CA CYS A 36 8.92 -1.37 -3.24
C CYS A 36 8.84 0.08 -3.76
N ASP A 37 9.21 0.33 -5.01
CA ASP A 37 8.98 1.61 -5.70
C ASP A 37 7.56 1.62 -6.28
N VAL A 38 6.58 1.74 -5.39
CA VAL A 38 5.16 1.59 -5.75
C VAL A 38 4.59 2.77 -6.56
N GLU A 39 5.34 3.87 -6.66
CA GLU A 39 4.97 5.03 -7.49
C GLU A 39 5.38 4.81 -8.95
N GLU A 40 6.55 4.21 -9.18
CA GLU A 40 7.08 3.91 -10.52
C GLU A 40 7.77 2.53 -10.57
N PRO A 41 7.05 1.42 -10.32
CA PRO A 41 7.63 0.09 -10.33
C PRO A 41 8.10 -0.26 -11.73
N ASN A 42 9.33 -0.75 -11.85
CA ASN A 42 9.92 -1.02 -13.15
C ASN A 42 10.81 -2.28 -13.20
N SER A 43 11.00 -2.97 -12.08
CA SER A 43 11.82 -4.19 -12.02
C SER A 43 11.28 -5.30 -12.94
N TYR A 44 9.97 -5.42 -13.07
CA TYR A 44 9.32 -6.41 -13.91
C TYR A 44 9.62 -6.26 -15.42
N LEU A 45 10.02 -5.06 -15.87
CA LEU A 45 10.38 -4.81 -17.27
C LEU A 45 11.65 -5.55 -17.69
N PHE A 46 12.52 -5.89 -16.74
CA PHE A 46 13.76 -6.63 -16.99
C PHE A 46 13.54 -8.15 -17.21
N PHE A 47 12.31 -8.62 -17.05
CA PHE A 47 11.92 -10.02 -17.21
C PHE A 47 10.79 -10.14 -18.25
N PRO A 48 11.13 -10.10 -19.56
CA PRO A 48 10.14 -10.07 -20.64
C PRO A 48 9.31 -11.35 -20.72
N ASP A 49 9.88 -12.50 -20.32
CA ASP A 49 9.23 -13.81 -20.36
C ASP A 49 8.37 -14.09 -19.10
N ARG A 50 8.09 -13.06 -18.29
CA ARG A 50 7.27 -13.22 -17.10
C ARG A 50 5.82 -13.56 -17.43
N VAL A 51 5.25 -14.43 -16.64
CA VAL A 51 3.82 -14.74 -16.65
C VAL A 51 3.18 -14.16 -15.40
N LEU A 52 2.15 -13.34 -15.57
CA LEU A 52 1.37 -12.79 -14.47
C LEU A 52 0.54 -13.91 -13.82
N LEU A 53 0.67 -14.07 -12.52
CA LEU A 53 -0.01 -15.11 -11.74
C LEU A 53 -1.15 -14.54 -10.90
N GLU A 54 -0.98 -13.34 -10.34
CA GLU A 54 -1.94 -12.72 -9.45
C GLU A 54 -1.96 -11.20 -9.65
N ARG A 55 -3.16 -10.63 -9.54
CA ARG A 55 -3.42 -9.19 -9.41
C ARG A 55 -4.43 -9.01 -8.30
N LYS A 56 -4.12 -8.20 -7.30
CA LYS A 56 -4.95 -8.02 -6.12
C LYS A 56 -4.97 -6.56 -5.68
N GLU A 57 -6.15 -6.04 -5.40
CA GLU A 57 -6.29 -4.69 -4.83
C GLU A 57 -5.75 -4.62 -3.40
N CYS A 58 -5.08 -3.52 -3.09
CA CYS A 58 -4.66 -3.15 -1.74
C CYS A 58 -5.61 -2.12 -1.17
N HIS A 59 -6.20 -2.44 -0.03
CA HIS A 59 -7.20 -1.59 0.61
C HIS A 59 -6.72 -1.05 1.96
N VAL A 60 -7.24 0.12 2.32
CA VAL A 60 -7.07 0.71 3.65
C VAL A 60 -8.42 1.06 4.24
N ALA A 61 -8.53 1.00 5.56
CA ALA A 61 -9.74 1.42 6.26
C ALA A 61 -9.97 2.92 6.14
N VAL A 62 -11.22 3.31 5.96
CA VAL A 62 -11.69 4.70 5.99
C VAL A 62 -12.99 4.78 6.80
N PRO A 63 -13.19 5.85 7.61
CA PRO A 63 -14.42 6.01 8.37
C PRO A 63 -15.61 6.33 7.47
N VAL A 64 -16.78 5.84 7.86
CA VAL A 64 -18.07 6.22 7.31
C VAL A 64 -18.90 6.79 8.44
N ILE A 65 -19.43 7.99 8.27
CA ILE A 65 -20.22 8.70 9.27
C ILE A 65 -21.71 8.45 9.01
N GLU A 66 -22.41 7.93 10.01
CA GLU A 66 -23.87 7.81 10.01
C GLU A 66 -24.46 9.12 10.52
N GLU A 67 -24.84 10.01 9.61
CA GLU A 67 -25.32 11.36 9.93
C GLU A 67 -26.56 11.35 10.85
N GLU A 68 -27.44 10.36 10.74
CA GLU A 68 -28.63 10.22 11.59
C GLU A 68 -28.29 9.99 13.07
N LYS A 69 -27.11 9.41 13.36
CA LYS A 69 -26.64 9.19 14.73
C LYS A 69 -25.69 10.28 15.20
N CYS A 70 -25.19 11.11 14.28
CA CYS A 70 -24.14 12.05 14.58
C CYS A 70 -24.67 13.31 15.27
N THR A 71 -24.14 13.62 16.46
CA THR A 71 -24.48 14.85 17.21
C THR A 71 -23.55 16.02 16.87
N HIS A 72 -22.66 15.86 15.90
CA HIS A 72 -21.67 16.88 15.47
C HIS A 72 -20.81 17.43 16.63
N CYS A 73 -20.50 16.60 17.62
CA CYS A 73 -19.79 16.99 18.84
C CYS A 73 -18.30 17.34 18.65
N GLY A 74 -17.72 17.10 17.47
CA GLY A 74 -16.35 17.49 17.12
C GLY A 74 -15.24 16.53 17.55
N ARG A 75 -15.48 15.58 18.44
CA ARG A 75 -14.44 14.69 19.02
C ARG A 75 -13.63 13.91 17.97
N CYS A 76 -14.27 13.49 16.88
CA CYS A 76 -13.60 12.76 15.81
C CYS A 76 -12.59 13.62 15.06
N ALA A 77 -12.86 14.92 14.88
CA ALA A 77 -11.91 15.85 14.28
C ALA A 77 -10.77 16.20 15.24
N GLU A 78 -11.06 16.38 16.54
CA GLU A 78 -10.07 16.67 17.58
C GLU A 78 -9.02 15.55 17.72
N VAL A 79 -9.45 14.28 17.68
CA VAL A 79 -8.55 13.13 17.84
C VAL A 79 -7.75 12.84 16.56
N CYS A 80 -8.17 13.39 15.41
CA CYS A 80 -7.55 13.08 14.12
C CYS A 80 -6.22 13.80 13.94
N ALA A 81 -5.12 13.11 14.19
CA ALA A 81 -3.77 13.64 13.99
C ALA A 81 -3.46 14.07 12.54
N TYR A 82 -4.24 13.59 11.58
CA TYR A 82 -4.06 13.85 10.14
C TYR A 82 -5.05 14.89 9.59
N HIS A 83 -5.92 15.42 10.46
CA HIS A 83 -6.95 16.39 10.07
C HIS A 83 -7.84 15.93 8.90
N ALA A 84 -8.08 14.63 8.82
CA ALA A 84 -8.89 14.01 7.78
C ALA A 84 -10.40 14.21 7.96
N LEU A 85 -10.84 14.83 9.07
CA LEU A 85 -12.23 15.09 9.40
C LEU A 85 -12.42 16.57 9.76
N ALA A 86 -13.45 17.19 9.20
CA ALA A 86 -13.88 18.53 9.55
C ALA A 86 -15.38 18.48 9.95
N VAL A 87 -15.69 18.93 11.16
CA VAL A 87 -17.07 18.93 11.68
C VAL A 87 -17.68 20.30 11.45
N LEU A 88 -18.77 20.32 10.72
CA LEU A 88 -19.62 21.50 10.47
C LEU A 88 -20.94 21.38 11.30
N PRO A 89 -21.74 22.46 11.42
CA PRO A 89 -22.96 22.42 12.24
C PRO A 89 -23.97 21.33 11.85
N GLN A 90 -23.95 20.86 10.60
CA GLN A 90 -24.95 19.94 10.07
C GLN A 90 -24.35 18.72 9.35
N THR A 91 -23.04 18.59 9.30
CA THR A 91 -22.38 17.48 8.61
C THR A 91 -20.93 17.31 9.03
N VAL A 92 -20.38 16.15 8.80
CA VAL A 92 -18.95 15.84 9.00
C VAL A 92 -18.31 15.57 7.63
N LEU A 93 -17.37 16.40 7.23
CA LEU A 93 -16.61 16.21 6.00
C LEU A 93 -15.44 15.25 6.26
N LEU A 94 -15.33 14.23 5.45
CA LEU A 94 -14.19 13.33 5.39
C LEU A 94 -13.32 13.67 4.19
N PHE A 95 -12.01 13.74 4.41
CA PHE A 95 -10.97 13.85 3.38
C PHE A 95 -10.23 12.50 3.32
N PRO A 96 -10.68 11.56 2.48
CA PRO A 96 -10.14 10.18 2.45
C PRO A 96 -8.65 10.12 2.13
N GLU A 97 -8.13 11.10 1.37
CA GLU A 97 -6.73 11.20 0.98
C GLU A 97 -5.82 11.49 2.18
N LEU A 98 -6.35 12.17 3.21
CA LEU A 98 -5.65 12.46 4.46
C LEU A 98 -5.82 11.36 5.52
N CYS A 99 -6.80 10.48 5.35
CA CYS A 99 -7.12 9.46 6.35
C CYS A 99 -6.10 8.33 6.35
N HIS A 100 -5.47 8.07 7.48
CA HIS A 100 -4.51 6.97 7.66
C HIS A 100 -5.13 5.65 8.14
N GLY A 101 -6.46 5.56 8.26
CA GLY A 101 -7.15 4.33 8.64
C GLY A 101 -6.83 3.84 10.06
N CYS A 102 -6.52 4.76 10.98
CA CYS A 102 -6.10 4.39 12.35
C CYS A 102 -7.26 4.02 13.29
N GLY A 103 -8.52 4.23 12.89
CA GLY A 103 -9.70 3.88 13.69
C GLY A 103 -9.98 4.77 14.91
N ALA A 104 -9.14 5.76 15.24
CA ALA A 104 -9.30 6.57 16.45
C ALA A 104 -10.64 7.32 16.52
N CYS A 105 -11.15 7.79 15.38
CA CYS A 105 -12.42 8.49 15.28
C CYS A 105 -13.63 7.59 15.61
N SER A 106 -13.60 6.32 15.21
CA SER A 106 -14.67 5.37 15.54
C SER A 106 -14.65 5.00 17.01
N ILE A 107 -13.47 4.84 17.62
CA ILE A 107 -13.30 4.52 19.05
C ILE A 107 -13.80 5.65 19.94
N ILE A 108 -13.49 6.91 19.61
CA ILE A 108 -13.83 8.07 20.47
C ILE A 108 -15.29 8.52 20.31
N CYS A 109 -16.00 8.09 19.29
CA CYS A 109 -17.36 8.53 19.01
C CYS A 109 -18.34 8.07 20.10
N PRO A 110 -18.95 8.99 20.88
CA PRO A 110 -19.85 8.60 21.96
C PRO A 110 -21.15 7.99 21.44
N GLU A 111 -21.62 8.44 20.28
CA GLU A 111 -22.86 7.97 19.65
C GLU A 111 -22.63 6.72 18.77
N LYS A 112 -21.37 6.25 18.67
CA LYS A 112 -21.01 5.14 17.75
C LYS A 112 -21.51 5.37 16.33
N ALA A 113 -21.51 6.63 15.90
CA ALA A 113 -21.95 7.08 14.58
C ALA A 113 -20.89 6.88 13.49
N ILE A 114 -19.75 6.28 13.81
CA ILE A 114 -18.64 6.08 12.85
C ILE A 114 -18.35 4.60 12.74
N SER A 115 -18.60 4.06 11.56
CA SER A 115 -18.20 2.72 11.14
C SER A 115 -16.95 2.78 10.23
N GLU A 116 -16.41 1.64 9.85
CA GLU A 116 -15.28 1.56 8.93
C GLU A 116 -15.71 0.90 7.63
N SER A 117 -15.24 1.44 6.53
CA SER A 117 -15.30 0.88 5.19
C SER A 117 -13.89 0.69 4.66
N SER A 118 -13.75 0.20 3.43
CA SER A 118 -12.45 0.04 2.78
C SER A 118 -12.37 0.87 1.51
N ARG A 119 -11.17 1.42 1.24
CA ARG A 119 -10.85 2.14 0.01
C ARG A 119 -9.61 1.53 -0.63
N SER A 120 -9.66 1.26 -1.93
CA SER A 120 -8.49 0.83 -2.69
C SER A 120 -7.48 1.98 -2.80
N ILE A 121 -6.20 1.67 -2.58
CA ILE A 121 -5.07 2.59 -2.70
C ILE A 121 -4.10 2.20 -3.81
N GLY A 122 -4.33 1.08 -4.46
CA GLY A 122 -3.47 0.54 -5.52
C GLY A 122 -3.63 -0.97 -5.64
N GLU A 123 -2.74 -1.57 -6.39
CA GLU A 123 -2.77 -3.00 -6.70
C GLU A 123 -1.41 -3.65 -6.46
N ILE A 124 -1.43 -4.93 -6.13
CA ILE A 124 -0.26 -5.79 -5.98
C ILE A 124 -0.29 -6.81 -7.10
N PHE A 125 0.85 -7.03 -7.69
CA PHE A 125 1.04 -7.98 -8.77
C PHE A 125 2.06 -9.04 -8.36
N LEU A 126 1.79 -10.26 -8.76
CA LEU A 126 2.70 -11.39 -8.69
C LEU A 126 2.92 -11.94 -10.09
N ALA A 127 4.15 -12.07 -10.49
CA ALA A 127 4.52 -12.73 -11.73
C ALA A 127 5.70 -13.68 -11.52
N ARG A 128 5.90 -14.58 -12.46
CA ARG A 128 7.02 -15.52 -12.45
C ARG A 128 7.72 -15.55 -13.79
N SER A 129 9.04 -15.47 -13.74
CA SER A 129 9.96 -15.73 -14.84
C SER A 129 10.85 -16.94 -14.48
N PRO A 130 11.55 -17.58 -15.40
CA PRO A 130 12.43 -18.71 -15.08
C PRO A 130 13.41 -18.35 -13.93
N GLY A 131 13.27 -19.05 -12.80
CA GLY A 131 14.09 -18.85 -11.60
C GLY A 131 13.81 -17.59 -10.77
N VAL A 132 12.93 -16.68 -11.21
CA VAL A 132 12.65 -15.41 -10.53
C VAL A 132 11.14 -15.25 -10.31
N GLU A 133 10.75 -14.94 -9.09
CA GLU A 133 9.43 -14.47 -8.73
C GLU A 133 9.46 -12.95 -8.55
N LEU A 134 8.46 -12.26 -9.07
CA LEU A 134 8.37 -10.81 -9.12
C LEU A 134 7.11 -10.38 -8.37
N VAL A 135 7.27 -9.58 -7.33
CA VAL A 135 6.16 -8.94 -6.61
C VAL A 135 6.37 -7.44 -6.67
N TRP A 136 5.35 -6.72 -7.14
CA TRP A 136 5.39 -5.25 -7.15
C TRP A 136 4.02 -4.67 -6.81
N GLY A 137 4.00 -3.41 -6.41
CA GLY A 137 2.77 -2.65 -6.18
C GLY A 137 2.69 -1.47 -7.12
N GLU A 138 1.48 -1.15 -7.58
CA GLU A 138 1.20 0.05 -8.35
C GLU A 138 0.21 0.93 -7.57
N LEU A 139 0.67 2.11 -7.19
CA LEU A 139 -0.13 3.06 -6.43
C LEU A 139 -1.22 3.67 -7.33
N ALA A 140 -2.43 3.84 -6.81
CA ALA A 140 -3.50 4.50 -7.53
C ALA A 140 -3.16 5.97 -7.80
N LEU A 141 -3.60 6.49 -8.95
CA LEU A 141 -3.37 7.89 -9.32
C LEU A 141 -3.94 8.84 -8.26
N GLY A 142 -3.10 9.78 -7.82
CA GLY A 142 -3.47 10.76 -6.80
C GLY A 142 -3.39 10.25 -5.36
N GLU A 143 -3.01 8.99 -5.14
CA GLU A 143 -2.78 8.46 -3.80
C GLU A 143 -1.35 8.81 -3.33
N ALA A 144 -1.24 9.32 -2.11
CA ALA A 144 0.05 9.70 -1.52
C ALA A 144 0.60 8.68 -0.51
N ARG A 145 -0.23 7.71 -0.08
CA ARG A 145 0.12 6.76 0.98
C ARG A 145 0.77 5.50 0.43
N THR A 146 2.07 5.51 0.29
CA THR A 146 2.85 4.39 -0.23
C THR A 146 3.04 3.26 0.80
N THR A 147 3.14 3.60 2.09
CA THR A 147 3.52 2.66 3.16
C THR A 147 2.65 1.40 3.25
N PRO A 148 1.29 1.47 3.23
CA PRO A 148 0.47 0.25 3.30
C PRO A 148 0.69 -0.66 2.10
N LEU A 149 0.85 -0.09 0.90
CA LEU A 149 1.08 -0.87 -0.31
C LEU A 149 2.47 -1.52 -0.29
N ILE A 150 3.52 -0.79 0.12
CA ILE A 150 4.88 -1.34 0.29
C ILE A 150 4.87 -2.51 1.30
N LYS A 151 4.12 -2.37 2.40
CA LYS A 151 3.99 -3.43 3.39
C LYS A 151 3.37 -4.67 2.77
N ALA A 152 2.29 -4.51 2.04
CA ALA A 152 1.59 -5.60 1.37
C ALA A 152 2.46 -6.29 0.29
N VAL A 153 3.27 -5.54 -0.47
CA VAL A 153 4.26 -6.10 -1.41
C VAL A 153 5.28 -6.97 -0.67
N LYS A 154 5.82 -6.49 0.45
CA LYS A 154 6.79 -7.26 1.25
C LYS A 154 6.18 -8.52 1.83
N GLU A 155 4.98 -8.43 2.42
CA GLU A 155 4.27 -9.59 2.97
C GLU A 155 3.98 -10.62 1.91
N ARG A 156 3.60 -10.20 0.70
CA ARG A 156 3.34 -11.10 -0.42
C ARG A 156 4.60 -11.81 -0.91
N ALA A 157 5.72 -11.10 -0.97
CA ALA A 157 7.02 -11.67 -1.37
C ALA A 157 7.59 -12.65 -0.32
N GLU A 158 7.20 -12.51 0.96
CA GLU A 158 7.64 -13.39 2.05
C GLU A 158 6.77 -14.64 2.20
N GLY A 159 5.52 -14.59 1.72
CA GLY A 159 4.52 -15.64 1.90
C GLY A 159 4.80 -16.96 1.17
N ASP A 160 5.67 -16.95 0.16
CA ASP A 160 6.01 -18.13 -0.65
C ASP A 160 7.44 -18.66 -0.38
N THR A 161 8.10 -18.21 0.68
CA THR A 161 9.36 -18.82 1.13
C THR A 161 9.06 -20.06 1.99
N VAL A 162 8.67 -21.14 1.30
CA VAL A 162 8.72 -22.52 1.84
C VAL A 162 9.91 -23.23 1.22
#